data_e74ed7aeccb0fe4b886717cf203807f5
#
_entry.id   e74ed7aeccb0fe4b886717cf203807f5
#
_cell.length_a   1.000
_cell.length_b   1.000
_cell.length_c   1.000
_cell.angle_alpha   90.00
_cell.angle_beta   90.00
_cell.angle_gamma   90.00
#
_symmetry.space_group_name_H-M   'P 1'
#
loop_
_entity.id
_entity.type
_entity.pdbx_description
1 polymer ?
#
loop_
_entity_poly.entity_id
_entity_poly.type
_entity_poly.pdbx_seq_one_letter_code
_entity_poly.pdbx_strand_id
1 'polypeptide(L)'
;ASAHAWWAARGSRGPPAAFAWVLVPLSVVPFLGMQEDVLGPDTSDHILPAPAVIGFYAAFFFFGAAQYNEGDGGDPIDRRGRWWPAQLTGSLIVFGILLGEGLDTGSVFLEVAVAWMVSFGMVGAFRDRLAQPSFRVRWLSDSSYWMYLMHLPLVFVLQGVAVALGLPSILAFVAVVVTTVGILAPSYHYLVRFTAIGRLLNGRRSRDDDARLRAQLEILGHS
;
A
#
# COMPACT_ATOMS: atom_id res chain seq x y z
N ALA A 1 -9.27 30.05 6.59
CA ALA A 1 -8.31 29.77 5.52
C ALA A 1 -7.75 28.37 5.77
N SER A 2 -8.01 27.42 4.86
CA SER A 2 -7.53 26.05 5.02
C SER A 2 -6.01 26.00 4.81
N ALA A 3 -5.31 25.08 5.49
CA ALA A 3 -3.88 24.86 5.31
C ALA A 3 -3.51 24.70 3.83
N HIS A 4 -4.40 24.16 3.02
CA HIS A 4 -4.28 24.05 1.56
C HIS A 4 -4.13 25.40 0.85
N ALA A 5 -4.92 26.42 1.25
CA ALA A 5 -4.82 27.77 0.66
C ALA A 5 -3.50 28.46 1.03
N TRP A 6 -3.01 28.21 2.22
CA TRP A 6 -1.73 28.74 2.70
C TRP A 6 -0.53 28.14 1.97
N TRP A 7 -0.59 26.81 1.66
CA TRP A 7 0.43 26.12 0.86
C TRP A 7 0.40 26.56 -0.61
N ALA A 8 -0.78 26.67 -1.20
CA ALA A 8 -0.96 27.12 -2.58
C ALA A 8 -0.47 28.57 -2.81
N ALA A 9 -0.67 29.45 -1.80
CA ALA A 9 -0.24 30.85 -1.88
C ALA A 9 1.28 31.06 -1.82
N ARG A 10 2.05 30.06 -1.34
CA ARG A 10 3.51 30.19 -1.20
C ARG A 10 4.31 29.88 -2.46
N GLY A 11 3.68 29.41 -3.54
CA GLY A 11 4.38 29.13 -4.79
C GLY A 11 5.60 28.21 -4.63
N SER A 12 5.68 27.47 -3.51
CA SER A 12 6.77 26.52 -3.25
C SER A 12 6.57 25.30 -4.12
N ARG A 13 7.19 25.34 -5.31
CA ARG A 13 7.53 24.08 -5.98
C ARG A 13 8.34 23.29 -4.97
N GLY A 14 7.83 22.14 -4.53
CA GLY A 14 8.62 21.20 -3.75
C GLY A 14 9.93 20.86 -4.46
N PRO A 15 10.88 20.24 -3.79
CA PRO A 15 12.11 19.81 -4.48
C PRO A 15 11.71 18.97 -5.70
N PRO A 16 12.38 19.19 -6.86
CA PRO A 16 12.07 18.44 -8.08
C PRO A 16 12.08 16.93 -7.76
N ALA A 17 11.13 16.16 -8.30
CA ALA A 17 11.02 14.72 -8.05
C ALA A 17 12.31 13.95 -8.35
N ALA A 18 13.19 14.51 -9.20
CA ALA A 18 14.52 13.97 -9.42
C ALA A 18 15.34 13.84 -8.12
N PHE A 19 15.19 14.76 -7.17
CA PHE A 19 15.87 14.64 -5.86
C PHE A 19 15.27 13.56 -4.96
N ALA A 20 14.00 13.19 -5.15
CA ALA A 20 13.39 12.13 -4.37
C ALA A 20 14.07 10.77 -4.60
N TRP A 21 14.75 10.57 -5.75
CA TRP A 21 15.49 9.34 -6.03
C TRP A 21 16.67 9.12 -5.07
N VAL A 22 17.16 10.15 -4.40
CA VAL A 22 18.16 10.03 -3.33
C VAL A 22 17.60 9.26 -2.12
N LEU A 23 16.28 9.31 -1.90
CA LEU A 23 15.64 8.57 -0.81
C LEU A 23 15.74 7.06 -0.98
N VAL A 24 15.88 6.56 -2.21
CA VAL A 24 16.02 5.12 -2.49
C VAL A 24 17.29 4.55 -1.82
N PRO A 25 18.51 5.00 -2.14
CA PRO A 25 19.70 4.53 -1.44
C PRO A 25 19.77 5.00 0.02
N LEU A 26 19.22 6.19 0.33
CA LEU A 26 19.24 6.72 1.69
C LEU A 26 18.38 5.87 2.66
N SER A 27 17.36 5.16 2.17
CA SER A 27 16.52 4.30 2.98
C SER A 27 17.26 3.08 3.56
N VAL A 28 18.45 2.76 3.04
CA VAL A 28 19.34 1.73 3.62
C VAL A 28 19.77 2.13 5.03
N VAL A 29 20.03 3.43 5.28
CA VAL A 29 20.53 3.89 6.57
C VAL A 29 19.58 3.57 7.73
N PRO A 30 18.29 3.97 7.68
CA PRO A 30 17.35 3.56 8.72
C PRO A 30 17.12 2.03 8.73
N PHE A 31 17.18 1.34 7.59
CA PHE A 31 17.01 -0.10 7.55
C PHE A 31 18.10 -0.84 8.36
N LEU A 32 19.35 -0.38 8.31
CA LEU A 32 20.44 -0.90 9.15
C LEU A 32 20.20 -0.77 10.67
N GLY A 33 19.28 0.08 11.08
CA GLY A 33 18.88 0.23 12.49
C GLY A 33 17.64 -0.57 12.87
N MET A 34 17.11 -1.40 11.97
CA MET A 34 16.02 -2.35 12.25
C MET A 34 16.58 -3.66 12.82
N GLN A 35 15.71 -4.42 13.50
CA GLN A 35 16.09 -5.74 14.01
C GLN A 35 16.08 -6.75 12.87
N GLU A 36 17.17 -7.50 12.72
CA GLU A 36 17.38 -8.42 11.59
C GLU A 36 16.77 -9.82 11.82
N ASP A 37 15.75 -9.93 12.66
CA ASP A 37 15.20 -11.24 13.04
C ASP A 37 14.24 -11.83 11.98
N VAL A 38 13.75 -11.01 11.04
CA VAL A 38 12.78 -11.41 10.01
C VAL A 38 13.13 -10.75 8.69
N LEU A 39 12.99 -11.50 7.59
CA LEU A 39 13.15 -10.96 6.23
C LEU A 39 12.16 -9.82 5.94
N GLY A 40 12.68 -8.69 5.50
CA GLY A 40 11.92 -7.51 5.11
C GLY A 40 11.93 -6.40 6.17
N PRO A 41 11.31 -5.25 5.85
CA PRO A 41 11.30 -4.11 6.76
C PRO A 41 10.49 -4.44 8.01
N ASP A 42 11.09 -4.11 9.15
CA ASP A 42 10.49 -4.28 10.46
C ASP A 42 9.20 -3.44 10.62
N THR A 43 8.32 -3.92 11.46
CA THR A 43 7.09 -3.22 11.84
C THR A 43 7.12 -2.85 13.31
N SER A 44 6.34 -1.84 13.69
CA SER A 44 6.31 -1.42 15.09
C SER A 44 5.36 -2.28 15.90
N ASP A 45 5.91 -2.92 16.94
CA ASP A 45 5.14 -3.63 17.97
C ASP A 45 4.73 -2.73 19.13
N HIS A 46 5.18 -1.47 19.11
CA HIS A 46 4.91 -0.48 20.16
C HIS A 46 4.06 0.69 19.64
N ILE A 47 3.40 1.39 20.56
CA ILE A 47 2.61 2.60 20.25
C ILE A 47 3.48 3.69 19.60
N LEU A 48 4.74 3.80 20.02
CA LEU A 48 5.73 4.67 19.41
C LEU A 48 6.70 3.82 18.60
N PRO A 49 6.69 3.93 17.26
CA PRO A 49 7.62 3.20 16.41
C PRO A 49 9.08 3.59 16.68
N ALA A 50 9.98 2.63 16.52
CA ALA A 50 11.41 2.92 16.56
C ALA A 50 11.78 3.97 15.49
N PRO A 51 12.75 4.89 15.79
CA PRO A 51 13.14 5.91 14.81
C PRO A 51 13.59 5.34 13.45
N ALA A 52 14.21 4.17 13.45
CA ALA A 52 14.61 3.46 12.25
C ALA A 52 13.38 3.09 11.37
N VAL A 53 12.35 2.54 11.97
CA VAL A 53 11.08 2.20 11.30
C VAL A 53 10.44 3.45 10.72
N ILE A 54 10.34 4.53 11.52
CA ILE A 54 9.79 5.82 11.04
C ILE A 54 10.61 6.33 9.85
N GLY A 55 11.94 6.32 9.96
CA GLY A 55 12.84 6.82 8.91
C GLY A 55 12.71 6.06 7.60
N PHE A 56 12.61 4.73 7.67
CA PHE A 56 12.44 3.88 6.51
C PHE A 56 11.11 4.16 5.79
N TYR A 57 9.99 4.10 6.48
CA TYR A 57 8.68 4.35 5.88
C TYR A 57 8.49 5.81 5.45
N ALA A 58 9.13 6.77 6.15
CA ALA A 58 9.15 8.16 5.75
C ALA A 58 9.83 8.37 4.38
N ALA A 59 10.87 7.59 4.04
CA ALA A 59 11.49 7.66 2.73
C ALA A 59 10.49 7.33 1.61
N PHE A 60 9.67 6.29 1.77
CA PHE A 60 8.61 5.94 0.80
C PHE A 60 7.52 7.01 0.73
N PHE A 61 7.10 7.53 1.89
CA PHE A 61 6.09 8.58 1.94
C PHE A 61 6.54 9.85 1.23
N PHE A 62 7.74 10.34 1.54
CA PHE A 62 8.26 11.57 0.93
C PHE A 62 8.59 11.38 -0.56
N PHE A 63 9.04 10.18 -0.95
CA PHE A 63 9.19 9.85 -2.35
C PHE A 63 7.85 9.95 -3.10
N GLY A 64 6.81 9.30 -2.59
CA GLY A 64 5.47 9.36 -3.18
C GLY A 64 4.90 10.77 -3.21
N ALA A 65 5.07 11.55 -2.14
CA ALA A 65 4.62 12.94 -2.07
C ALA A 65 5.35 13.85 -3.08
N ALA A 66 6.64 13.65 -3.29
CA ALA A 66 7.41 14.40 -4.28
C ALA A 66 6.94 14.08 -5.70
N GLN A 67 6.67 12.80 -6.01
CA GLN A 67 6.14 12.38 -7.30
C GLN A 67 4.73 12.94 -7.57
N TYR A 68 3.88 12.97 -6.54
CA TYR A 68 2.52 13.51 -6.67
C TYR A 68 2.50 15.01 -7.00
N ASN A 69 3.46 15.77 -6.49
CA ASN A 69 3.51 17.22 -6.69
C ASN A 69 3.96 17.66 -8.10
N GLU A 70 4.59 16.79 -8.88
CA GLU A 70 5.04 17.14 -10.24
C GLU A 70 3.91 17.17 -11.27
N GLY A 71 2.74 16.62 -10.98
CA GLY A 71 1.58 16.64 -11.89
C GLY A 71 1.81 15.89 -13.20
N ASP A 72 0.87 15.99 -14.15
CA ASP A 72 0.82 15.25 -15.42
C ASP A 72 1.96 15.55 -16.44
N GLY A 73 3.03 16.20 -16.02
CA GLY A 73 4.10 16.71 -16.91
C GLY A 73 5.17 15.71 -17.34
N GLY A 74 4.92 14.41 -17.31
CA GLY A 74 5.90 13.41 -17.76
C GLY A 74 6.66 12.76 -16.61
N ASP A 75 5.94 12.16 -15.71
CA ASP A 75 6.38 11.44 -14.53
C ASP A 75 7.48 10.41 -14.85
N PRO A 76 8.67 10.50 -14.20
CA PRO A 76 9.70 9.46 -14.30
C PRO A 76 9.19 8.06 -13.93
N ILE A 77 8.14 7.97 -13.11
CA ILE A 77 7.47 6.70 -12.80
C ILE A 77 6.74 6.15 -14.03
N ASP A 78 6.14 6.98 -14.89
CA ASP A 78 5.44 6.52 -16.09
C ASP A 78 6.37 5.80 -17.07
N ARG A 79 7.59 6.30 -17.25
CA ARG A 79 8.58 5.64 -18.10
C ARG A 79 9.08 4.32 -17.51
N ARG A 80 9.18 4.23 -16.18
CA ARG A 80 9.63 3.03 -15.45
C ARG A 80 8.49 2.07 -15.14
N GLY A 81 7.27 2.57 -15.03
CA GLY A 81 6.05 1.76 -14.85
C GLY A 81 5.89 0.69 -15.93
N ARG A 82 6.36 0.93 -17.14
CA ARG A 82 6.41 -0.06 -18.23
C ARG A 82 7.22 -1.31 -17.88
N TRP A 83 8.16 -1.22 -16.95
CA TRP A 83 9.02 -2.32 -16.52
C TRP A 83 8.47 -3.08 -15.30
N TRP A 84 7.21 -2.83 -14.92
CA TRP A 84 6.61 -3.46 -13.76
C TRP A 84 6.68 -5.00 -13.76
N PRO A 85 6.56 -5.74 -14.90
CA PRO A 85 6.69 -7.18 -14.85
C PRO A 85 8.10 -7.62 -14.48
N ALA A 86 9.12 -6.95 -15.04
CA ALA A 86 10.52 -7.23 -14.72
C ALA A 86 10.85 -6.88 -13.25
N GLN A 87 10.30 -5.80 -12.72
CA GLN A 87 10.48 -5.40 -11.33
C GLN A 87 9.86 -6.42 -10.37
N LEU A 88 8.62 -6.85 -10.60
CA LEU A 88 7.96 -7.85 -9.76
C LEU A 88 8.63 -9.23 -9.89
N THR A 89 8.99 -9.65 -11.11
CA THR A 89 9.71 -10.91 -11.30
C THR A 89 11.10 -10.86 -10.64
N GLY A 90 11.83 -9.76 -10.83
CA GLY A 90 13.14 -9.57 -10.21
C GLY A 90 13.07 -9.57 -8.69
N SER A 91 12.06 -8.91 -8.11
CA SER A 91 11.88 -8.92 -6.65
C SER A 91 11.58 -10.31 -6.09
N LEU A 92 10.80 -11.14 -6.80
CA LEU A 92 10.53 -12.51 -6.40
C LEU A 92 11.79 -13.39 -6.46
N ILE A 93 12.63 -13.20 -7.49
CA ILE A 93 13.90 -13.92 -7.62
C ILE A 93 14.85 -13.54 -6.47
N VAL A 94 15.04 -12.24 -6.23
CA VAL A 94 15.92 -11.75 -5.15
C VAL A 94 15.39 -12.21 -3.79
N PHE A 95 14.10 -12.14 -3.56
CA PHE A 95 13.48 -12.63 -2.33
C PHE A 95 13.68 -14.13 -2.15
N GLY A 96 13.58 -14.93 -3.24
CA GLY A 96 13.87 -16.36 -3.20
C GLY A 96 15.34 -16.67 -2.85
N ILE A 97 16.28 -15.86 -3.32
CA ILE A 97 17.70 -15.96 -2.95
C ILE A 97 17.87 -15.67 -1.46
N LEU A 98 17.29 -14.58 -0.97
CA LEU A 98 17.36 -14.21 0.45
C LEU A 98 16.81 -15.29 1.37
N LEU A 99 15.75 -15.99 0.97
CA LEU A 99 15.21 -17.13 1.72
C LEU A 99 16.20 -18.30 1.82
N GLY A 100 17.11 -18.44 0.84
CA GLY A 100 18.10 -19.53 0.79
C GLY A 100 19.41 -19.22 1.49
N GLU A 101 19.87 -17.96 1.45
CA GLU A 101 21.20 -17.58 1.95
C GLU A 101 21.21 -17.23 3.45
N GLY A 102 20.07 -16.92 4.01
CA GLY A 102 19.95 -16.42 5.38
C GLY A 102 20.14 -14.90 5.51
N LEU A 103 20.01 -14.41 6.74
CA LEU A 103 20.07 -12.98 7.06
C LEU A 103 21.48 -12.60 7.51
N ASP A 104 22.10 -11.70 6.79
CA ASP A 104 23.36 -11.07 7.17
C ASP A 104 23.32 -9.57 6.81
N THR A 105 24.34 -8.83 7.22
CA THR A 105 24.45 -7.39 6.91
C THR A 105 24.49 -7.11 5.39
N GLY A 106 24.91 -8.09 4.58
CA GLY A 106 24.89 -7.98 3.11
C GLY A 106 23.48 -8.09 2.53
N SER A 107 22.55 -8.78 3.19
CA SER A 107 21.17 -8.94 2.75
C SER A 107 20.38 -7.62 2.77
N VAL A 108 20.74 -6.67 3.65
CA VAL A 108 20.10 -5.37 3.81
C VAL A 108 19.91 -4.63 2.49
N PHE A 109 20.94 -4.58 1.64
CA PHE A 109 20.84 -3.91 0.34
C PHE A 109 19.85 -4.59 -0.60
N LEU A 110 19.81 -5.92 -0.56
CA LEU A 110 18.88 -6.71 -1.37
C LEU A 110 17.45 -6.57 -0.86
N GLU A 111 17.25 -6.55 0.44
CA GLU A 111 15.93 -6.37 1.06
C GLU A 111 15.34 -4.99 0.77
N VAL A 112 16.14 -3.94 0.91
CA VAL A 112 15.74 -2.58 0.50
C VAL A 112 15.45 -2.51 -0.99
N ALA A 113 16.27 -3.16 -1.83
CA ALA A 113 16.03 -3.23 -3.27
C ALA A 113 14.71 -3.95 -3.59
N VAL A 114 14.42 -5.08 -2.92
CA VAL A 114 13.13 -5.79 -3.05
C VAL A 114 11.97 -4.89 -2.67
N ALA A 115 12.04 -4.17 -1.54
CA ALA A 115 10.98 -3.27 -1.10
C ALA A 115 10.68 -2.18 -2.14
N TRP A 116 11.70 -1.56 -2.73
CA TRP A 116 11.53 -0.57 -3.79
C TRP A 116 11.06 -1.18 -5.12
N MET A 117 11.60 -2.33 -5.52
CA MET A 117 11.18 -3.03 -6.74
C MET A 117 9.71 -3.45 -6.66
N VAL A 118 9.26 -4.00 -5.53
CA VAL A 118 7.85 -4.33 -5.29
C VAL A 118 7.00 -3.07 -5.35
N SER A 119 7.41 -1.99 -4.68
CA SER A 119 6.66 -0.73 -4.66
C SER A 119 6.48 -0.14 -6.07
N PHE A 120 7.54 -0.03 -6.86
CA PHE A 120 7.47 0.47 -8.23
C PHE A 120 6.74 -0.49 -9.16
N GLY A 121 6.98 -1.79 -9.00
CA GLY A 121 6.31 -2.82 -9.78
C GLY A 121 4.80 -2.82 -9.56
N MET A 122 4.36 -2.69 -8.31
CA MET A 122 2.93 -2.58 -7.97
C MET A 122 2.31 -1.30 -8.53
N VAL A 123 2.94 -0.13 -8.33
CA VAL A 123 2.45 1.13 -8.91
C VAL A 123 2.32 1.01 -10.43
N GLY A 124 3.32 0.43 -11.13
CA GLY A 124 3.27 0.21 -12.56
C GLY A 124 2.15 -0.75 -12.96
N ALA A 125 1.99 -1.88 -12.27
CA ALA A 125 0.95 -2.86 -12.53
C ALA A 125 -0.47 -2.28 -12.33
N PHE A 126 -0.66 -1.50 -11.26
CA PHE A 126 -1.95 -0.82 -11.01
C PHE A 126 -2.27 0.22 -12.08
N ARG A 127 -1.29 1.02 -12.50
CA ARG A 127 -1.48 1.98 -13.59
C ARG A 127 -1.81 1.31 -14.92
N ASP A 128 -1.14 0.20 -15.25
CA ASP A 128 -1.35 -0.52 -16.50
C ASP A 128 -2.69 -1.28 -16.53
N ARG A 129 -3.03 -1.93 -15.42
CA ARG A 129 -4.17 -2.86 -15.37
C ARG A 129 -5.45 -2.25 -14.81
N LEU A 130 -5.35 -1.22 -13.95
CA LEU A 130 -6.46 -0.66 -13.18
C LEU A 130 -6.66 0.84 -13.40
N ALA A 131 -6.01 1.44 -14.42
CA ALA A 131 -6.19 2.86 -14.76
C ALA A 131 -7.60 3.17 -15.30
N GLN A 132 -8.27 2.18 -15.88
CA GLN A 132 -9.62 2.38 -16.37
C GLN A 132 -10.60 2.55 -15.22
N PRO A 133 -11.48 3.56 -15.28
CA PRO A 133 -12.48 3.78 -14.27
C PRO A 133 -13.40 2.56 -14.16
N SER A 134 -13.39 1.92 -12.98
CA SER A 134 -14.21 0.74 -12.71
C SER A 134 -14.85 0.87 -11.34
N PHE A 135 -16.14 0.57 -11.28
CA PHE A 135 -16.87 0.55 -10.01
C PHE A 135 -16.26 -0.46 -9.01
N ARG A 136 -15.80 -1.61 -9.50
CA ARG A 136 -15.21 -2.67 -8.66
C ARG A 136 -13.89 -2.21 -8.04
N VAL A 137 -12.99 -1.62 -8.87
CA VAL A 137 -11.70 -1.08 -8.40
C VAL A 137 -11.91 0.02 -7.38
N ARG A 138 -12.86 0.94 -7.65
CA ARG A 138 -13.19 2.01 -6.72
C ARG A 138 -13.77 1.48 -5.41
N TRP A 139 -14.67 0.51 -5.49
CA TRP A 139 -15.25 -0.13 -4.29
C TRP A 139 -14.17 -0.82 -3.46
N LEU A 140 -13.25 -1.55 -4.10
CA LEU A 140 -12.12 -2.21 -3.43
C LEU A 140 -11.18 -1.20 -2.77
N SER A 141 -10.84 -0.13 -3.46
CA SER A 141 -10.01 0.96 -2.92
C SER A 141 -10.65 1.59 -1.68
N ASP A 142 -11.96 1.86 -1.73
CA ASP A 142 -12.67 2.45 -0.61
C ASP A 142 -12.78 1.51 0.59
N SER A 143 -12.94 0.21 0.34
CA SER A 143 -13.02 -0.81 1.39
C SER A 143 -11.67 -1.10 2.04
N SER A 144 -10.57 -0.82 1.35
CA SER A 144 -9.21 -1.12 1.84
C SER A 144 -8.87 -0.42 3.15
N TYR A 145 -9.30 0.84 3.35
CA TYR A 145 -9.12 1.56 4.61
C TYR A 145 -9.83 0.90 5.78
N TRP A 146 -11.06 0.46 5.56
CA TRP A 146 -11.82 -0.26 6.58
C TRP A 146 -11.20 -1.61 6.89
N MET A 147 -10.83 -2.35 5.84
CA MET A 147 -10.16 -3.64 5.99
C MET A 147 -8.84 -3.49 6.74
N TYR A 148 -8.02 -2.49 6.41
CA TYR A 148 -6.77 -2.20 7.09
C TYR A 148 -6.98 -1.88 8.58
N LEU A 149 -8.02 -1.12 8.93
CA LEU A 149 -8.30 -0.77 10.33
C LEU A 149 -8.79 -1.96 11.15
N MET A 150 -9.62 -2.82 10.56
CA MET A 150 -10.34 -3.87 11.29
C MET A 150 -9.72 -5.27 11.15
N HIS A 151 -8.74 -5.46 10.26
CA HIS A 151 -8.20 -6.81 10.05
C HIS A 151 -7.44 -7.33 11.28
N LEU A 152 -6.64 -6.52 11.96
CA LEU A 152 -5.82 -6.96 13.08
C LEU A 152 -6.63 -7.63 14.20
N PRO A 153 -7.64 -6.98 14.81
CA PRO A 153 -8.42 -7.64 15.86
C PRO A 153 -9.12 -8.91 15.35
N LEU A 154 -9.60 -8.91 14.11
CA LEU A 154 -10.25 -10.08 13.55
C LEU A 154 -9.28 -11.23 13.28
N VAL A 155 -8.11 -10.94 12.75
CA VAL A 155 -7.04 -11.93 12.50
C VAL A 155 -6.59 -12.57 13.81
N PHE A 156 -6.37 -11.79 14.88
CA PHE A 156 -6.01 -12.37 16.19
C PHE A 156 -7.05 -13.36 16.71
N VAL A 157 -8.33 -13.01 16.61
CA VAL A 157 -9.42 -13.94 17.04
C VAL A 157 -9.43 -15.20 16.16
N LEU A 158 -9.33 -15.04 14.84
CA LEU A 158 -9.38 -16.17 13.91
C LEU A 158 -8.13 -17.08 14.03
N GLN A 159 -6.96 -16.51 14.30
CA GLN A 159 -5.75 -17.29 14.60
C GLN A 159 -5.91 -18.11 15.87
N GLY A 160 -6.46 -17.51 16.93
CA GLY A 160 -6.77 -18.23 18.16
C GLY A 160 -7.73 -19.41 17.92
N VAL A 161 -8.76 -19.22 17.10
CA VAL A 161 -9.67 -20.28 16.69
C VAL A 161 -8.97 -21.36 15.87
N ALA A 162 -8.13 -20.96 14.90
CA ALA A 162 -7.39 -21.91 14.06
C ALA A 162 -6.45 -22.79 14.88
N VAL A 163 -5.76 -22.20 15.87
CA VAL A 163 -4.89 -22.93 16.82
C VAL A 163 -5.71 -23.89 17.67
N ALA A 164 -6.86 -23.44 18.23
CA ALA A 164 -7.75 -24.26 19.04
C ALA A 164 -8.31 -25.47 18.28
N LEU A 165 -8.52 -25.32 16.96
CA LEU A 165 -8.97 -26.39 16.06
C LEU A 165 -7.82 -27.31 15.59
N GLY A 166 -6.57 -27.00 15.92
CA GLY A 166 -5.41 -27.79 15.50
C GLY A 166 -5.19 -27.79 13.98
N LEU A 167 -5.54 -26.69 13.29
CA LEU A 167 -5.40 -26.62 11.82
C LEU A 167 -3.91 -26.62 11.40
N PRO A 168 -3.53 -27.37 10.35
CA PRO A 168 -2.21 -27.25 9.74
C PRO A 168 -1.93 -25.81 9.30
N SER A 169 -0.68 -25.34 9.43
CA SER A 169 -0.29 -23.92 9.24
C SER A 169 -0.78 -23.30 7.92
N ILE A 170 -0.66 -24.03 6.81
CA ILE A 170 -1.13 -23.54 5.50
C ILE A 170 -2.66 -23.40 5.47
N LEU A 171 -3.37 -24.41 5.98
CA LEU A 171 -4.82 -24.38 6.04
C LEU A 171 -5.32 -23.27 6.97
N ALA A 172 -4.69 -23.10 8.14
CA ALA A 172 -4.95 -22.03 9.08
C ALA A 172 -4.77 -20.66 8.41
N PHE A 173 -3.63 -20.45 7.72
CA PHE A 173 -3.37 -19.20 7.00
C PHE A 173 -4.46 -18.89 5.96
N VAL A 174 -4.75 -19.84 5.08
CA VAL A 174 -5.78 -19.66 4.04
C VAL A 174 -7.15 -19.39 4.66
N ALA A 175 -7.54 -20.17 5.67
CA ALA A 175 -8.81 -20.00 6.35
C ALA A 175 -8.94 -18.62 7.02
N VAL A 176 -7.91 -18.17 7.73
CA VAL A 176 -7.87 -16.84 8.37
C VAL A 176 -7.99 -15.74 7.32
N VAL A 177 -7.21 -15.79 6.24
CA VAL A 177 -7.24 -14.76 5.18
C VAL A 177 -8.63 -14.73 4.50
N VAL A 178 -9.13 -15.86 4.05
CA VAL A 178 -10.42 -15.94 3.36
C VAL A 178 -11.56 -15.46 4.26
N THR A 179 -11.56 -15.90 5.52
CA THR A 179 -12.61 -15.51 6.48
C THR A 179 -12.52 -14.02 6.81
N THR A 180 -11.31 -13.48 7.01
CA THR A 180 -11.10 -12.05 7.27
C THR A 180 -11.65 -11.19 6.12
N VAL A 181 -11.27 -11.50 4.90
CA VAL A 181 -11.76 -10.77 3.71
C VAL A 181 -13.26 -10.97 3.53
N GLY A 182 -13.73 -12.21 3.69
CA GLY A 182 -15.16 -12.58 3.57
C GLY A 182 -16.07 -11.87 4.58
N ILE A 183 -15.57 -11.52 5.75
CA ILE A 183 -16.31 -10.75 6.77
C ILE A 183 -16.15 -9.24 6.52
N LEU A 184 -14.93 -8.75 6.31
CA LEU A 184 -14.68 -7.31 6.27
C LEU A 184 -15.18 -6.64 4.99
N ALA A 185 -15.12 -7.32 3.85
CA ALA A 185 -15.60 -6.73 2.59
C ALA A 185 -17.14 -6.49 2.60
N PRO A 186 -17.99 -7.45 3.01
CA PRO A 186 -19.40 -7.17 3.17
C PRO A 186 -19.70 -6.18 4.30
N SER A 187 -18.97 -6.24 5.44
CA SER A 187 -19.18 -5.31 6.54
C SER A 187 -18.94 -3.87 6.13
N TYR A 188 -17.93 -3.62 5.29
CA TYR A 188 -17.73 -2.29 4.70
C TYR A 188 -18.98 -1.85 3.92
N HIS A 189 -19.50 -2.70 3.06
CA HIS A 189 -20.62 -2.36 2.20
C HIS A 189 -21.88 -2.00 2.99
N TYR A 190 -22.22 -2.81 4.01
CA TYR A 190 -23.47 -2.66 4.74
C TYR A 190 -23.38 -1.71 5.94
N LEU A 191 -22.26 -1.71 6.66
CA LEU A 191 -22.13 -1.01 7.94
C LEU A 191 -21.34 0.30 7.85
N VAL A 192 -20.47 0.48 6.86
CA VAL A 192 -19.52 1.60 6.85
C VAL A 192 -19.75 2.56 5.71
N ARG A 193 -19.97 2.08 4.50
CA ARG A 193 -19.93 2.85 3.26
C ARG A 193 -20.75 4.15 3.29
N PHE A 194 -21.95 4.13 3.87
CA PHE A 194 -22.87 5.27 3.89
C PHE A 194 -23.05 5.89 5.28
N THR A 195 -22.22 5.52 6.24
CA THR A 195 -22.28 6.01 7.63
C THR A 195 -21.30 7.16 7.89
N ALA A 196 -21.34 7.69 9.11
CA ALA A 196 -20.37 8.69 9.56
C ALA A 196 -18.92 8.18 9.50
N ILE A 197 -18.71 6.90 9.77
CA ILE A 197 -17.40 6.24 9.70
C ILE A 197 -16.89 6.24 8.26
N GLY A 198 -17.72 5.83 7.29
CA GLY A 198 -17.36 5.85 5.88
C GLY A 198 -17.06 7.26 5.36
N ARG A 199 -17.78 8.27 5.86
CA ARG A 199 -17.51 9.67 5.53
C ARG A 199 -16.17 10.17 6.08
N LEU A 200 -15.79 9.70 7.27
CA LEU A 200 -14.50 10.03 7.88
C LEU A 200 -13.33 9.38 7.13
N LEU A 201 -13.47 8.13 6.70
CA LEU A 201 -12.42 7.35 6.03
C LEU A 201 -12.24 7.74 4.56
N ASN A 202 -13.34 7.93 3.83
CA ASN A 202 -13.34 8.06 2.36
C ASN A 202 -13.95 9.39 1.85
N GLY A 203 -14.28 10.34 2.75
CA GLY A 203 -14.96 11.58 2.42
C GLY A 203 -16.48 11.42 2.21
N ARG A 204 -17.17 12.55 1.91
CA ARG A 204 -18.64 12.54 1.70
C ARG A 204 -18.97 11.76 0.44
N ARG A 205 -19.74 10.70 0.61
CA ARG A 205 -20.34 9.93 -0.49
C ARG A 205 -21.83 9.82 -0.31
N SER A 206 -22.57 10.00 -1.41
CA SER A 206 -24.00 9.74 -1.44
C SER A 206 -24.31 8.53 -2.33
N ARG A 207 -25.48 7.92 -2.11
CA ARG A 207 -25.98 6.87 -3.00
C ARG A 207 -26.20 7.37 -4.42
N ASP A 208 -26.53 8.67 -4.55
CA ASP A 208 -26.73 9.33 -5.85
C ASP A 208 -25.44 9.45 -6.65
N ASP A 209 -24.29 9.68 -5.99
CA ASP A 209 -22.98 9.74 -6.64
C ASP A 209 -22.59 8.37 -7.21
N ASP A 210 -22.88 7.30 -6.49
CA ASP A 210 -22.64 5.94 -6.97
C ASP A 210 -23.56 5.58 -8.16
N ALA A 211 -24.82 6.00 -8.13
CA ALA A 211 -25.75 5.80 -9.25
C ALA A 211 -25.31 6.56 -10.49
N ARG A 212 -24.89 7.81 -10.34
CA ARG A 212 -24.35 8.63 -11.45
C ARG A 212 -23.09 8.01 -12.03
N LEU A 213 -22.17 7.53 -11.19
CA LEU A 213 -20.96 6.87 -11.66
C LEU A 213 -21.27 5.61 -12.45
N ARG A 214 -22.20 4.77 -11.98
CA ARG A 214 -22.65 3.58 -12.73
C ARG A 214 -23.22 3.94 -14.08
N ALA A 215 -24.13 4.92 -14.14
CA ALA A 215 -24.72 5.38 -15.40
C ALA A 215 -23.66 5.92 -16.37
N GLN A 216 -22.65 6.65 -15.89
CA GLN A 216 -21.55 7.13 -16.71
C GLN A 216 -20.69 5.97 -17.26
N LEU A 217 -20.39 4.96 -16.44
CA LEU A 217 -19.61 3.79 -16.85
C LEU A 217 -20.37 2.93 -17.87
N GLU A 218 -21.68 2.80 -17.73
CA GLU A 218 -22.53 2.10 -18.71
C GLU A 218 -22.51 2.82 -20.07
N ILE A 219 -22.59 4.15 -20.09
CA ILE A 219 -22.50 4.95 -21.34
C ILE A 219 -21.14 4.78 -22.01
N LEU A 220 -20.06 4.63 -21.23
CA LEU A 220 -18.70 4.45 -21.73
C LEU A 220 -18.39 2.98 -22.10
N GLY A 221 -19.33 2.04 -21.92
CA GLY A 221 -19.12 0.62 -22.19
C GLY A 221 -18.18 -0.09 -21.23
N HIS A 222 -17.99 0.47 -20.04
CA HIS A 222 -17.13 -0.06 -18.99
C HIS A 222 -17.97 -0.61 -17.83
N SER A 223 -18.49 -1.79 -17.97
CA SER A 223 -19.24 -2.51 -16.91
C SER A 223 -18.37 -3.49 -16.12
#